data_fd08d175ac5f46088d2a11c55b673df5
#
_entry.id   fd08d175ac5f46088d2a11c55b673df5
#
_cell.length_a   1.000
_cell.length_b   1.000
_cell.length_c   1.000
_cell.angle_alpha   90.00
_cell.angle_beta   90.00
_cell.angle_gamma   90.00
#
_symmetry.space_group_name_H-M   'P 1'
#
loop_
_entity.id
_entity.type
_entity.pdbx_description
1 polymer ?
#
loop_
_entity_poly.entity_id
_entity_poly.type
_entity_poly.pdbx_seq_one_letter_code
_entity_poly.pdbx_strand_id
1 'polypeptide(L)'
;EDAYFLAWTTTPWTLPSNVALCVNPDENYCKVKAADGYTYYMAEALLDKVLGGMAEKLVKEEKIAEGTPAYEILETYKGKELEGKEYEPLFEGTKEYVAKLPQKGHYITCDSYVTMSDGTGIVHIAPAFGEDDANVGRKYDLPFVQFVDGKGDMTKETPYAGLFVKDADKPVLVDLEKAGLLFDAPKFEHEYPHCWRCDTPLIYCA
;
A
#
# COMPACT_ATOMS: atom_id res chain seq x y z
N GLU A 1 10.09 17.67 7.45
CA GLU A 1 10.75 16.51 6.83
C GLU A 1 9.67 15.54 6.40
N ASP A 2 9.67 15.14 5.12
CA ASP A 2 8.66 14.25 4.57
C ASP A 2 8.77 12.85 5.21
N ALA A 3 7.63 12.26 5.55
CA ALA A 3 7.55 10.92 6.07
C ALA A 3 6.55 10.10 5.23
N TYR A 4 6.83 8.81 5.06
CA TYR A 4 6.05 7.93 4.22
C TYR A 4 5.39 6.83 5.03
N PHE A 5 4.11 6.59 4.79
CA PHE A 5 3.48 5.35 5.23
C PHE A 5 3.93 4.21 4.32
N LEU A 6 4.56 3.20 4.90
CA LEU A 6 5.04 2.04 4.17
C LEU A 6 3.93 0.98 4.13
N ALA A 7 3.10 1.02 3.10
CA ALA A 7 2.03 0.06 2.87
C ALA A 7 2.49 -1.03 1.92
N TRP A 8 1.81 -2.18 1.94
CA TRP A 8 2.10 -3.27 1.04
C TRP A 8 0.85 -3.83 0.38
N THR A 9 1.04 -4.47 -0.78
CA THR A 9 -0.02 -5.14 -1.53
C THR A 9 0.57 -6.31 -2.34
N THR A 10 -0.25 -7.31 -2.62
CA THR A 10 0.04 -8.39 -3.57
C THR A 10 -0.56 -8.14 -4.95
N THR A 11 -1.32 -7.07 -5.10
CA THR A 11 -2.07 -6.71 -6.33
C THR A 11 -1.81 -5.26 -6.73
N PRO A 12 -0.66 -4.94 -7.36
CA PRO A 12 -0.33 -3.56 -7.73
C PRO A 12 -1.39 -2.87 -8.58
N TRP A 13 -2.12 -3.61 -9.41
CA TRP A 13 -3.18 -3.07 -10.26
C TRP A 13 -4.36 -2.44 -9.49
N THR A 14 -4.51 -2.74 -8.18
CA THR A 14 -5.55 -2.11 -7.34
C THR A 14 -5.12 -0.75 -6.77
N LEU A 15 -3.82 -0.43 -6.79
CA LEU A 15 -3.29 0.82 -6.23
C LEU A 15 -3.88 2.10 -6.84
N PRO A 16 -4.16 2.18 -8.15
CA PRO A 16 -4.86 3.34 -8.72
C PRO A 16 -6.27 3.57 -8.13
N SER A 17 -6.89 2.56 -7.54
CA SER A 17 -8.20 2.68 -6.86
C SER A 17 -8.08 2.85 -5.34
N ASN A 18 -6.88 3.14 -4.81
CA ASN A 18 -6.65 3.35 -3.38
C ASN A 18 -7.40 4.58 -2.85
N VAL A 19 -8.08 4.44 -1.72
CA VAL A 19 -8.80 5.53 -1.07
C VAL A 19 -8.49 5.68 0.42
N ALA A 20 -7.80 4.71 1.01
CA ALA A 20 -7.38 4.77 2.42
C ALA A 20 -6.23 3.79 2.67
N LEU A 21 -5.60 3.93 3.83
CA LEU A 21 -4.73 2.93 4.43
C LEU A 21 -5.39 2.43 5.72
N CYS A 22 -5.09 1.18 6.11
CA CYS A 22 -5.65 0.59 7.33
C CYS A 22 -4.54 0.02 8.22
N VAL A 23 -4.65 0.30 9.51
CA VAL A 23 -3.76 -0.19 10.56
C VAL A 23 -4.56 -0.96 11.62
N ASN A 24 -3.90 -1.82 12.39
CA ASN A 24 -4.52 -2.46 13.54
C ASN A 24 -4.50 -1.48 14.73
N PRO A 25 -5.65 -1.12 15.32
CA PRO A 25 -5.73 -0.09 16.36
C PRO A 25 -4.98 -0.47 17.65
N ASP A 26 -4.82 -1.76 17.93
CA ASP A 26 -4.25 -2.30 19.17
C ASP A 26 -2.76 -2.62 19.07
N GLU A 27 -2.21 -2.63 17.86
CA GLU A 27 -0.79 -2.90 17.62
C GLU A 27 0.07 -1.63 17.73
N ASN A 28 1.38 -1.82 17.93
CA ASN A 28 2.34 -0.72 17.99
C ASN A 28 2.86 -0.40 16.59
N TYR A 29 2.94 0.90 16.30
CA TYR A 29 3.51 1.46 15.08
C TYR A 29 4.62 2.44 15.42
N CYS A 30 5.62 2.55 14.56
CA CYS A 30 6.75 3.43 14.76
C CYS A 30 6.91 4.40 13.59
N LYS A 31 7.37 5.60 13.91
CA LYS A 31 8.02 6.51 12.97
C LYS A 31 9.51 6.27 13.07
N VAL A 32 10.14 5.86 11.99
CA VAL A 32 11.55 5.46 11.96
C VAL A 32 12.33 6.19 10.88
N LYS A 33 13.56 6.53 11.17
CA LYS A 33 14.54 6.95 10.15
C LYS A 33 15.33 5.72 9.71
N ALA A 34 15.22 5.36 8.44
CA ALA A 34 15.90 4.20 7.88
C ALA A 34 17.29 4.57 7.34
N ALA A 35 18.12 3.55 7.12
CA ALA A 35 19.47 3.70 6.61
C ALA A 35 19.54 4.35 5.20
N ASP A 36 18.45 4.27 4.41
CA ASP A 36 18.33 4.96 3.13
C ASP A 36 18.11 6.48 3.23
N GLY A 37 17.99 7.00 4.45
CA GLY A 37 17.80 8.42 4.75
C GLY A 37 16.34 8.86 4.77
N TYR A 38 15.38 7.98 4.42
CA TYR A 38 13.96 8.28 4.47
C TYR A 38 13.36 7.99 5.84
N THR A 39 12.24 8.64 6.14
CA THR A 39 11.46 8.44 7.35
C THR A 39 10.18 7.70 7.01
N TYR A 40 9.93 6.58 7.71
CA TYR A 40 8.78 5.71 7.46
C TYR A 40 7.91 5.55 8.70
N TYR A 41 6.61 5.36 8.46
CA TYR A 41 5.67 4.79 9.42
C TYR A 41 5.41 3.34 9.08
N MET A 42 5.55 2.44 10.03
CA MET A 42 5.22 1.01 9.87
C MET A 42 5.03 0.33 11.23
N ALA A 43 4.55 -0.92 11.22
CA ALA A 43 4.39 -1.69 12.44
C ALA A 43 5.74 -2.00 13.11
N GLU A 44 5.80 -1.81 14.43
CA GLU A 44 6.99 -2.10 15.25
C GLU A 44 7.44 -3.55 15.11
N ALA A 45 6.50 -4.50 15.17
CA ALA A 45 6.78 -5.93 15.08
C ALA A 45 7.46 -6.37 13.77
N LEU A 46 7.37 -5.57 12.71
CA LEU A 46 7.87 -5.88 11.37
C LEU A 46 9.12 -5.07 10.98
N LEU A 47 9.64 -4.23 11.86
CA LEU A 47 10.80 -3.37 11.59
C LEU A 47 12.02 -4.18 11.14
N ASP A 48 12.41 -5.20 11.88
CA ASP A 48 13.60 -5.99 11.56
C ASP A 48 13.41 -6.80 10.27
N LYS A 49 12.21 -7.34 10.05
CA LYS A 49 11.88 -8.10 8.83
C LYS A 49 11.99 -7.24 7.57
N VAL A 50 11.53 -6.00 7.63
CA VAL A 50 11.44 -5.10 6.47
C VAL A 50 12.71 -4.27 6.30
N LEU A 51 13.26 -3.71 7.38
CA LEU A 51 14.38 -2.77 7.36
C LEU A 51 15.71 -3.36 7.81
N GLY A 52 15.71 -4.50 8.52
CA GLY A 52 16.89 -5.05 9.18
C GLY A 52 18.09 -5.30 8.28
N GLY A 53 17.88 -5.72 7.03
CA GLY A 53 18.94 -5.98 6.06
C GLY A 53 19.35 -4.77 5.21
N MET A 54 18.70 -3.63 5.38
CA MET A 54 18.92 -2.46 4.51
C MET A 54 20.33 -1.90 4.63
N ALA A 55 20.83 -1.75 5.85
CA ALA A 55 22.17 -1.15 6.09
C ALA A 55 23.28 -1.99 5.42
N GLU A 56 23.27 -3.30 5.57
CA GLU A 56 24.27 -4.18 4.94
C GLU A 56 24.25 -4.08 3.41
N LYS A 57 23.06 -4.01 2.83
CA LYS A 57 22.89 -3.84 1.38
C LYS A 57 23.47 -2.52 0.91
N LEU A 58 23.15 -1.40 1.59
CA LEU A 58 23.61 -0.08 1.22
C LEU A 58 25.13 0.12 1.46
N VAL A 59 25.71 -0.54 2.47
CA VAL A 59 27.16 -0.57 2.68
C VAL A 59 27.86 -1.31 1.54
N LYS A 60 27.34 -2.46 1.12
CA LYS A 60 27.88 -3.22 -0.05
C LYS A 60 27.79 -2.43 -1.35
N GLU A 61 26.79 -1.56 -1.48
CA GLU A 61 26.60 -0.65 -2.62
C GLU A 61 27.40 0.67 -2.47
N GLU A 62 28.23 0.79 -1.44
CA GLU A 62 29.04 1.99 -1.11
C GLU A 62 28.22 3.28 -0.95
N LYS A 63 26.93 3.15 -0.58
CA LYS A 63 26.01 4.29 -0.41
C LYS A 63 26.05 4.89 0.99
N ILE A 64 26.39 4.09 1.99
CA ILE A 64 26.49 4.52 3.40
C ILE A 64 27.74 3.94 4.05
N ALA A 65 28.17 4.54 5.17
CA ALA A 65 29.32 4.08 5.95
C ALA A 65 29.02 2.74 6.67
N GLU A 66 30.06 1.93 6.84
CA GLU A 66 30.02 0.74 7.69
C GLU A 66 29.66 1.13 9.14
N GLY A 67 28.82 0.32 9.79
CA GLY A 67 28.32 0.59 11.13
C GLY A 67 27.09 1.49 11.21
N THR A 68 26.59 1.98 10.08
CA THR A 68 25.29 2.70 10.05
C THR A 68 24.16 1.77 10.48
N PRO A 69 23.30 2.17 11.46
CA PRO A 69 22.17 1.35 11.87
C PRO A 69 21.15 1.22 10.74
N ALA A 70 20.46 0.07 10.68
CA ALA A 70 19.42 -0.18 9.68
C ALA A 70 18.25 0.82 9.81
N TYR A 71 17.90 1.18 11.03
CA TYR A 71 16.90 2.20 11.34
C TYR A 71 17.09 2.77 12.74
N GLU A 72 16.48 3.92 12.99
CA GLU A 72 16.36 4.56 14.29
C GLU A 72 14.89 4.87 14.56
N ILE A 73 14.36 4.41 15.69
CA ILE A 73 12.98 4.69 16.10
C ILE A 73 12.91 6.12 16.64
N LEU A 74 12.12 6.97 15.98
CA LEU A 74 11.91 8.35 16.38
C LEU A 74 10.73 8.49 17.35
N GLU A 75 9.62 7.80 17.04
CA GLU A 75 8.38 7.87 17.80
C GLU A 75 7.65 6.51 17.73
N THR A 76 6.89 6.20 18.78
CA THR A 76 6.05 4.99 18.85
C THR A 76 4.61 5.38 19.13
N TYR A 77 3.66 4.71 18.47
CA TYR A 77 2.23 4.95 18.57
C TYR A 77 1.46 3.65 18.71
N LYS A 78 0.28 3.70 19.31
CA LYS A 78 -0.75 2.68 19.02
C LYS A 78 -1.39 2.99 17.67
N GLY A 79 -1.84 1.96 16.94
CA GLY A 79 -2.47 2.16 15.62
C GLY A 79 -3.65 3.14 15.67
N LYS A 80 -4.46 3.11 16.74
CA LYS A 80 -5.58 4.05 16.96
C LYS A 80 -5.14 5.52 16.99
N GLU A 81 -3.90 5.83 17.36
CA GLU A 81 -3.38 7.20 17.39
C GLU A 81 -3.06 7.73 15.99
N LEU A 82 -2.92 6.83 15.01
CA LEU A 82 -2.71 7.20 13.61
C LEU A 82 -4.03 7.43 12.85
N GLU A 83 -5.17 7.03 13.41
CA GLU A 83 -6.48 7.18 12.78
C GLU A 83 -6.76 8.62 12.37
N GLY A 84 -7.22 8.79 11.13
CA GLY A 84 -7.54 10.10 10.57
C GLY A 84 -6.34 10.88 10.01
N LYS A 85 -5.11 10.41 10.18
CA LYS A 85 -3.93 11.03 9.59
C LYS A 85 -3.99 10.93 8.07
N GLU A 86 -3.82 12.05 7.38
CA GLU A 86 -3.92 12.13 5.93
C GLU A 86 -2.59 11.82 5.26
N TYR A 87 -2.64 11.35 4.01
CA TYR A 87 -1.47 11.11 3.17
C TYR A 87 -1.72 11.58 1.72
N GLU A 88 -0.64 11.84 1.00
CA GLU A 88 -0.72 12.16 -0.42
C GLU A 88 -0.95 10.87 -1.23
N PRO A 89 -1.96 10.84 -2.12
CA PRO A 89 -2.22 9.68 -2.98
C PRO A 89 -1.07 9.37 -3.93
N LEU A 90 -0.92 8.10 -4.30
CA LEU A 90 0.09 7.66 -5.27
C LEU A 90 -0.17 8.16 -6.69
N PHE A 91 -1.44 8.37 -7.05
CA PHE A 91 -1.86 8.73 -8.41
C PHE A 91 -2.70 10.01 -8.42
N GLU A 92 -2.28 10.98 -9.21
CA GLU A 92 -2.97 12.27 -9.31
C GLU A 92 -4.41 12.11 -9.84
N GLY A 93 -4.63 11.20 -10.80
CA GLY A 93 -5.97 10.92 -11.32
C GLY A 93 -6.95 10.43 -10.23
N THR A 94 -6.47 9.63 -9.28
CA THR A 94 -7.27 9.19 -8.13
C THR A 94 -7.55 10.36 -7.18
N LYS A 95 -6.57 11.19 -6.91
CA LYS A 95 -6.70 12.39 -6.09
C LYS A 95 -7.77 13.33 -6.65
N GLU A 96 -7.69 13.63 -7.93
CA GLU A 96 -8.67 14.48 -8.63
C GLU A 96 -10.08 13.88 -8.65
N TYR A 97 -10.16 12.56 -8.82
CA TYR A 97 -11.45 11.86 -8.84
C TYR A 97 -12.11 11.90 -7.46
N VAL A 98 -11.38 11.53 -6.40
CA VAL A 98 -11.86 11.52 -5.01
C VAL A 98 -12.24 12.93 -4.55
N ALA A 99 -11.48 13.96 -4.94
CA ALA A 99 -11.79 15.34 -4.60
C ALA A 99 -13.17 15.84 -5.09
N LYS A 100 -13.75 15.17 -6.08
CA LYS A 100 -15.09 15.48 -6.62
C LYS A 100 -16.22 14.73 -5.92
N LEU A 101 -15.88 13.78 -5.06
CA LEU A 101 -16.85 12.97 -4.31
C LEU A 101 -17.18 13.62 -2.96
N PRO A 102 -18.37 13.37 -2.40
CA PRO A 102 -18.74 13.90 -1.08
C PRO A 102 -17.96 13.22 0.07
N GLN A 103 -17.50 11.99 -0.13
CA GLN A 103 -16.76 11.25 0.89
C GLN A 103 -15.29 11.68 0.91
N LYS A 104 -14.74 11.77 2.13
CA LYS A 104 -13.31 11.99 2.34
C LYS A 104 -12.54 10.68 2.10
N GLY A 105 -11.45 10.76 1.38
CA GLY A 105 -10.49 9.67 1.17
C GLY A 105 -9.06 10.06 1.59
N HIS A 106 -8.14 9.12 1.41
CA HIS A 106 -6.70 9.26 1.59
C HIS A 106 -6.29 9.61 3.03
N TYR A 107 -6.77 8.82 3.98
CA TYR A 107 -6.39 8.90 5.40
C TYR A 107 -6.29 7.51 6.03
N ILE A 108 -5.72 7.45 7.23
CA ILE A 108 -5.54 6.21 7.98
C ILE A 108 -6.86 5.81 8.65
N THR A 109 -7.26 4.57 8.43
CA THR A 109 -8.37 3.88 9.07
C THR A 109 -7.87 2.79 9.99
N CYS A 110 -8.71 2.25 10.84
CA CYS A 110 -8.38 1.18 11.77
C CYS A 110 -9.33 -0.01 11.62
N ASP A 111 -8.76 -1.21 11.61
CA ASP A 111 -9.50 -2.46 11.71
C ASP A 111 -8.63 -3.57 12.27
N SER A 112 -9.25 -4.48 13.05
CA SER A 112 -8.54 -5.58 13.73
C SER A 112 -8.11 -6.72 12.80
N TYR A 113 -8.58 -6.77 11.54
CA TYR A 113 -8.16 -7.80 10.59
C TYR A 113 -6.71 -7.66 10.13
N VAL A 114 -6.12 -6.45 10.27
CA VAL A 114 -4.72 -6.21 9.90
C VAL A 114 -3.81 -7.00 10.82
N THR A 115 -2.97 -7.87 10.23
CA THR A 115 -2.07 -8.76 10.95
C THR A 115 -0.62 -8.28 10.93
N MET A 116 0.19 -8.82 11.87
CA MET A 116 1.63 -8.58 11.95
C MET A 116 2.46 -9.75 11.39
N SER A 117 1.84 -10.66 10.65
CA SER A 117 2.51 -11.84 10.09
C SER A 117 3.36 -11.51 8.88
N ASP A 118 2.89 -10.63 8.01
CA ASP A 118 3.50 -10.27 6.74
C ASP A 118 3.37 -8.79 6.43
N GLY A 119 4.15 -8.33 5.46
CA GLY A 119 4.12 -6.96 4.99
C GLY A 119 4.68 -5.96 5.99
N THR A 120 3.98 -4.86 6.18
CA THR A 120 4.41 -3.71 6.99
C THR A 120 3.48 -3.37 8.15
N GLY A 121 2.37 -4.09 8.28
CA GLY A 121 1.29 -3.78 9.22
C GLY A 121 0.39 -2.62 8.78
N ILE A 122 0.61 -2.08 7.60
CA ILE A 122 -0.23 -1.04 6.97
C ILE A 122 -0.69 -1.58 5.62
N VAL A 123 -2.00 -1.75 5.47
CA VAL A 123 -2.57 -2.26 4.22
C VAL A 123 -3.29 -1.15 3.46
N HIS A 124 -3.21 -1.19 2.14
CA HIS A 124 -3.96 -0.26 1.31
C HIS A 124 -5.41 -0.71 1.16
N ILE A 125 -6.32 0.24 1.03
CA ILE A 125 -7.77 0.00 0.92
C ILE A 125 -8.28 0.47 -0.43
N ALA A 126 -8.86 -0.47 -1.17
CA ALA A 126 -9.63 -0.23 -2.40
C ALA A 126 -10.98 -0.96 -2.29
N PRO A 127 -12.05 -0.31 -1.82
CA PRO A 127 -13.32 -0.95 -1.47
C PRO A 127 -13.96 -1.78 -2.58
N ALA A 128 -13.67 -1.47 -3.84
CA ALA A 128 -14.17 -2.21 -4.99
C ALA A 128 -13.56 -3.61 -5.15
N PHE A 129 -12.39 -3.90 -4.55
CA PHE A 129 -11.55 -5.05 -4.89
C PHE A 129 -11.18 -5.96 -3.72
N GLY A 130 -11.85 -5.86 -2.59
CA GLY A 130 -11.64 -6.75 -1.46
C GLY A 130 -12.80 -6.72 -0.48
N GLU A 131 -13.11 -7.87 0.13
CA GLU A 131 -14.19 -7.96 1.12
C GLU A 131 -13.86 -7.14 2.38
N ASP A 132 -12.66 -7.30 2.90
CA ASP A 132 -12.19 -6.52 4.05
C ASP A 132 -12.13 -5.02 3.71
N ASP A 133 -11.67 -4.67 2.52
CA ASP A 133 -11.64 -3.32 1.99
C ASP A 133 -13.04 -2.70 1.91
N ALA A 134 -14.02 -3.48 1.41
CA ALA A 134 -15.42 -3.06 1.34
C ALA A 134 -16.02 -2.88 2.75
N ASN A 135 -15.66 -3.73 3.71
CA ASN A 135 -16.10 -3.60 5.11
C ASN A 135 -15.54 -2.31 5.75
N VAL A 136 -14.27 -2.02 5.56
CA VAL A 136 -13.65 -0.76 6.01
C VAL A 136 -14.29 0.43 5.28
N GLY A 137 -14.54 0.30 3.99
CA GLY A 137 -15.21 1.32 3.18
C GLY A 137 -16.59 1.70 3.74
N ARG A 138 -17.39 0.73 4.13
CA ARG A 138 -18.69 0.96 4.76
C ARG A 138 -18.58 1.56 6.15
N LYS A 139 -17.64 1.07 6.95
CA LYS A 139 -17.41 1.55 8.34
C LYS A 139 -17.04 3.03 8.41
N TYR A 140 -16.21 3.49 7.45
CA TYR A 140 -15.71 4.86 7.41
C TYR A 140 -16.40 5.75 6.37
N ASP A 141 -17.39 5.24 5.65
CA ASP A 141 -18.02 5.94 4.51
C ASP A 141 -16.96 6.44 3.50
N LEU A 142 -16.06 5.53 3.09
CA LEU A 142 -15.00 5.85 2.14
C LEU A 142 -15.54 6.02 0.72
N PRO A 143 -14.86 6.80 -0.13
CA PRO A 143 -15.17 6.84 -1.55
C PRO A 143 -15.11 5.46 -2.17
N PHE A 144 -16.04 5.17 -3.08
CA PHE A 144 -16.01 3.95 -3.88
C PHE A 144 -15.37 4.26 -5.24
N VAL A 145 -14.14 3.79 -5.43
CA VAL A 145 -13.37 3.99 -6.67
C VAL A 145 -13.13 2.65 -7.32
N GLN A 146 -13.58 2.49 -8.56
CA GLN A 146 -13.44 1.27 -9.34
C GLN A 146 -12.86 1.60 -10.72
N PHE A 147 -11.54 1.57 -10.84
CA PHE A 147 -10.84 1.85 -12.08
C PHE A 147 -10.54 0.59 -12.91
N VAL A 148 -11.43 -0.39 -12.82
CA VAL A 148 -11.45 -1.61 -13.62
C VAL A 148 -12.87 -1.83 -14.12
N ASP A 149 -13.02 -2.09 -15.40
CA ASP A 149 -14.33 -2.34 -16.03
C ASP A 149 -14.82 -3.80 -15.86
N GLY A 150 -16.01 -4.09 -16.37
CA GLY A 150 -16.62 -5.42 -16.28
C GLY A 150 -15.90 -6.50 -17.08
N LYS A 151 -14.90 -6.18 -17.90
CA LYS A 151 -14.04 -7.12 -18.61
C LYS A 151 -12.72 -7.40 -17.87
N GLY A 152 -12.44 -6.64 -16.82
CA GLY A 152 -11.19 -6.71 -16.08
C GLY A 152 -10.09 -5.80 -16.67
N ASP A 153 -10.46 -4.84 -17.51
CA ASP A 153 -9.53 -3.89 -18.08
C ASP A 153 -9.50 -2.59 -17.28
N MET A 154 -8.32 -2.00 -17.14
CA MET A 154 -8.12 -0.71 -16.49
C MET A 154 -8.86 0.39 -17.25
N THR A 155 -9.54 1.28 -16.51
CA THR A 155 -10.36 2.35 -17.11
C THR A 155 -9.53 3.56 -17.51
N LYS A 156 -10.17 4.48 -18.26
CA LYS A 156 -9.54 5.68 -18.82
C LYS A 156 -9.05 6.70 -17.79
N GLU A 157 -9.50 6.58 -16.54
CA GLU A 157 -9.09 7.42 -15.42
C GLU A 157 -7.66 7.10 -14.95
N THR A 158 -7.11 5.97 -15.40
CA THR A 158 -5.75 5.55 -15.08
C THR A 158 -4.82 5.68 -16.28
N PRO A 159 -3.49 5.80 -16.07
CA PRO A 159 -2.51 5.74 -17.14
C PRO A 159 -2.44 4.40 -17.89
N TYR A 160 -3.15 3.39 -17.38
CA TYR A 160 -3.11 1.98 -17.83
C TYR A 160 -4.35 1.57 -18.61
N ALA A 161 -5.12 2.54 -19.10
CA ALA A 161 -6.40 2.31 -19.79
C ALA A 161 -6.32 1.23 -20.86
N GLY A 162 -7.26 0.28 -20.81
CA GLY A 162 -7.37 -0.82 -21.76
C GLY A 162 -6.44 -2.01 -21.50
N LEU A 163 -5.54 -1.95 -20.50
CA LEU A 163 -4.76 -3.12 -20.08
C LEU A 163 -5.60 -3.99 -19.17
N PHE A 164 -5.53 -5.31 -19.40
CA PHE A 164 -6.06 -6.28 -18.43
C PHE A 164 -5.29 -6.13 -17.09
N VAL A 165 -5.98 -6.29 -15.97
CA VAL A 165 -5.42 -5.99 -14.64
C VAL A 165 -4.07 -6.66 -14.37
N LYS A 166 -3.86 -7.91 -14.78
CA LYS A 166 -2.59 -8.61 -14.59
C LYS A 166 -1.45 -8.03 -15.43
N ASP A 167 -1.78 -7.48 -16.59
CA ASP A 167 -0.80 -6.80 -17.45
C ASP A 167 -0.46 -5.39 -16.94
N ALA A 168 -1.33 -4.81 -16.10
CA ALA A 168 -1.11 -3.51 -15.47
C ALA A 168 -0.13 -3.58 -14.27
N ASP A 169 0.07 -4.73 -13.63
CA ASP A 169 0.94 -4.85 -12.45
C ASP A 169 2.35 -4.31 -12.71
N LYS A 170 2.97 -4.71 -13.80
CA LYS A 170 4.34 -4.28 -14.13
C LYS A 170 4.45 -2.79 -14.46
N PRO A 171 3.61 -2.20 -15.32
CA PRO A 171 3.60 -0.76 -15.55
C PRO A 171 3.36 0.06 -14.29
N VAL A 172 2.47 -0.36 -13.40
CA VAL A 172 2.23 0.30 -12.11
C VAL A 172 3.50 0.36 -11.28
N LEU A 173 4.20 -0.77 -11.13
CA LEU A 173 5.46 -0.83 -10.37
C LEU A 173 6.56 0.03 -11.01
N VAL A 174 6.68 0.05 -12.33
CA VAL A 174 7.64 0.89 -13.05
C VAL A 174 7.38 2.37 -12.79
N ASP A 175 6.13 2.80 -12.84
CA ASP A 175 5.76 4.20 -12.61
C ASP A 175 5.99 4.62 -11.16
N LEU A 176 5.69 3.76 -10.19
CA LEU A 176 5.98 4.01 -8.77
C LEU A 176 7.48 4.09 -8.49
N GLU A 177 8.28 3.23 -9.13
CA GLU A 177 9.74 3.30 -9.03
C GLU A 177 10.28 4.62 -9.56
N LYS A 178 9.84 5.05 -10.75
CA LYS A 178 10.22 6.34 -11.35
C LYS A 178 9.81 7.54 -10.50
N ALA A 179 8.68 7.45 -9.82
CA ALA A 179 8.19 8.49 -8.91
C ALA A 179 8.89 8.50 -7.55
N GLY A 180 9.76 7.51 -7.26
CA GLY A 180 10.39 7.36 -5.94
C GLY A 180 9.44 6.88 -4.84
N LEU A 181 8.33 6.24 -5.22
CA LEU A 181 7.27 5.78 -4.31
C LEU A 181 7.25 4.25 -4.14
N LEU A 182 8.17 3.53 -4.76
CA LEU A 182 8.34 2.08 -4.61
C LEU A 182 9.51 1.80 -3.66
N PHE A 183 9.20 1.21 -2.50
CA PHE A 183 10.20 0.78 -1.53
C PHE A 183 10.89 -0.52 -1.95
N ASP A 184 10.09 -1.54 -2.25
CA ASP A 184 10.55 -2.86 -2.70
C ASP A 184 9.43 -3.58 -3.45
N ALA A 185 9.81 -4.52 -4.32
CA ALA A 185 8.88 -5.36 -5.05
C ALA A 185 9.42 -6.82 -5.06
N PRO A 186 9.48 -7.49 -3.89
CA PRO A 186 9.94 -8.86 -3.82
C PRO A 186 8.99 -9.80 -4.56
N LYS A 187 9.53 -10.89 -5.09
CA LYS A 187 8.69 -11.95 -5.63
C LYS A 187 7.90 -12.58 -4.49
N PHE A 188 6.58 -12.52 -4.59
CA PHE A 188 5.66 -13.11 -3.65
C PHE A 188 4.83 -14.17 -4.35
N GLU A 189 5.04 -15.42 -3.98
CA GLU A 189 4.23 -16.53 -4.48
C GLU A 189 3.03 -16.70 -3.57
N HIS A 190 1.83 -16.60 -4.12
CA HIS A 190 0.57 -16.84 -3.44
C HIS A 190 -0.40 -17.54 -4.38
N GLU A 191 -1.29 -18.32 -3.80
CA GLU A 191 -2.38 -18.91 -4.54
C GLU A 191 -3.33 -17.81 -5.02
N TYR A 192 -3.63 -17.81 -6.31
CA TYR A 192 -4.57 -16.89 -6.92
C TYR A 192 -5.78 -17.66 -7.45
N PRO A 193 -7.00 -17.25 -7.12
CA PRO A 193 -8.19 -17.98 -7.58
C PRO A 193 -8.36 -17.86 -9.09
N HIS A 194 -8.57 -19.00 -9.73
CA HIS A 194 -8.84 -19.11 -11.16
C HIS A 194 -10.23 -19.72 -11.40
N CYS A 195 -10.81 -19.36 -12.52
CA CYS A 195 -12.05 -19.98 -12.97
C CYS A 195 -11.83 -21.47 -13.26
N TRP A 196 -12.56 -22.34 -12.58
CA TRP A 196 -12.46 -23.80 -12.77
C TRP A 196 -12.74 -24.27 -14.22
N ARG A 197 -13.40 -23.44 -15.04
CA ARG A 197 -13.84 -23.79 -16.39
C ARG A 197 -12.88 -23.30 -17.48
N CYS A 198 -12.31 -22.10 -17.35
CA CYS A 198 -11.49 -21.47 -18.40
C CYS A 198 -10.10 -21.05 -17.93
N ASP A 199 -9.79 -21.35 -16.68
CA ASP A 199 -8.50 -21.01 -16.04
C ASP A 199 -8.14 -19.50 -16.04
N THR A 200 -9.14 -18.65 -16.29
CA THR A 200 -8.94 -17.19 -16.22
C THR A 200 -8.81 -16.75 -14.76
N PRO A 201 -7.85 -15.87 -14.42
CA PRO A 201 -7.77 -15.29 -13.09
C PRO A 201 -9.07 -14.58 -12.69
N LEU A 202 -9.54 -14.86 -11.47
CA LEU A 202 -10.75 -14.23 -10.94
C LEU A 202 -10.42 -12.90 -10.29
N ILE A 203 -11.32 -11.93 -10.42
CA ILE A 203 -11.23 -10.63 -9.79
C ILE A 203 -12.37 -10.50 -8.80
N TYR A 204 -12.05 -10.13 -7.55
CA TYR A 204 -13.08 -9.72 -6.61
C TYR A 204 -13.66 -8.37 -7.05
N CYS A 205 -14.98 -8.30 -7.13
CA CYS A 205 -15.73 -7.06 -7.33
C CYS A 205 -16.80 -6.95 -6.25
N ALA A 206 -16.84 -5.84 -5.53
CA ALA A 206 -17.85 -5.56 -4.51
C ALA A 206 -19.17 -5.13 -5.12
#